data_783aa06a2f196fd2fc3ef7d98818b928
#
_entry.id   783aa06a2f196fd2fc3ef7d98818b928
#
_cell.length_a   1.000
_cell.length_b   1.000
_cell.length_c   1.000
_cell.angle_alpha   90.00
_cell.angle_beta   90.00
_cell.angle_gamma   90.00
#
_symmetry.space_group_name_H-M   'P 1'
#
loop_
_entity.id
_entity.type
_entity.pdbx_description
1 polymer ?
#
loop_
_entity_poly.entity_id
_entity_poly.type
_entity_poly.pdbx_seq_one_letter_code
_entity_poly.pdbx_strand_id
1 'polypeptide(L)'
;MIEAYENIKMKLGEETAKSWEKLIGFIRAYYIMEELWDGKETLKFRRSGKTLVTLCVQERRFNALVIFGKVERENFESVRDNFSDYICSYYDNSRTYHDGKWMFIDVDGNTNVDELIELLKIKKKPNRKIEKLKEEHIGSCGNRCDQCLLRATNGGIENRVLFTNECYKIYFSPDEAKEDYSNVNCTGCYSGCVVKDCAKGKGHDLCVQCEDYPCEKVSGVFTYPGKCNVGLTTKQLDLLVIPYCGKERFERCKAQLCKNGDM
;
A
#
# COMPACT_ATOMS: atom_id res chain seq x y z
N MET A 1 12.09 16.36 3.00
CA MET A 1 10.91 15.59 2.52
C MET A 1 10.94 14.12 2.98
N ILE A 2 12.12 13.56 3.19
CA ILE A 2 12.31 12.18 3.72
C ILE A 2 11.90 12.11 5.21
N GLU A 3 11.99 13.23 5.91
CA GLU A 3 11.64 13.36 7.32
C GLU A 3 10.16 13.16 7.64
N ALA A 4 9.26 13.25 6.63
CA ALA A 4 7.82 13.26 6.92
C ALA A 4 7.32 11.91 7.48
N TYR A 5 7.71 10.78 6.87
CA TYR A 5 7.28 9.46 7.36
C TYR A 5 7.88 9.13 8.74
N GLU A 6 9.17 9.37 8.93
CA GLU A 6 9.82 9.11 10.22
C GLU A 6 9.28 10.02 11.33
N ASN A 7 9.02 11.29 11.03
CA ASN A 7 8.38 12.21 11.96
C ASN A 7 6.94 11.76 12.31
N ILE A 8 6.18 11.29 11.33
CA ILE A 8 4.85 10.70 11.56
C ILE A 8 4.98 9.50 12.48
N LYS A 9 5.88 8.57 12.18
CA LYS A 9 6.10 7.35 12.96
C LYS A 9 6.52 7.64 14.40
N MET A 10 7.44 8.58 14.61
CA MET A 10 7.84 9.02 15.95
C MET A 10 6.65 9.59 16.72
N LYS A 11 5.83 10.44 16.10
CA LYS A 11 4.67 11.06 16.74
C LYS A 11 3.57 10.05 17.07
N LEU A 12 3.34 9.07 16.21
CA LEU A 12 2.34 8.03 16.41
C LEU A 12 2.76 6.96 17.44
N GLY A 13 4.05 6.70 17.57
CA GLY A 13 4.58 5.54 18.31
C GLY A 13 4.39 4.23 17.52
N GLU A 14 5.05 3.16 17.96
CA GLU A 14 5.19 1.93 17.18
C GLU A 14 3.85 1.28 16.79
N GLU A 15 2.94 1.10 17.74
CA GLU A 15 1.68 0.37 17.50
C GLU A 15 0.73 1.16 16.59
N THR A 16 0.57 2.45 16.84
CA THR A 16 -0.27 3.30 15.98
C THR A 16 0.33 3.48 14.59
N ALA A 17 1.67 3.49 14.49
CA ALA A 17 2.33 3.54 13.18
C ALA A 17 2.02 2.29 12.33
N LYS A 18 1.87 1.10 12.93
CA LYS A 18 1.44 -0.11 12.21
C LYS A 18 0.04 0.05 11.61
N SER A 19 -0.89 0.65 12.37
CA SER A 19 -2.24 0.96 11.88
C SER A 19 -2.23 1.98 10.74
N TRP A 20 -1.41 3.02 10.85
CA TRP A 20 -1.16 4.00 9.79
C TRP A 20 -0.61 3.33 8.52
N GLU A 21 0.47 2.56 8.65
CA GLU A 21 1.12 1.85 7.54
C GLU A 21 0.14 0.91 6.84
N LYS A 22 -0.67 0.17 7.60
CA LYS A 22 -1.68 -0.74 7.06
C LYS A 22 -2.74 0.00 6.25
N LEU A 23 -3.27 1.11 6.78
CA LEU A 23 -4.28 1.92 6.11
C LEU A 23 -3.74 2.56 4.82
N ILE A 24 -2.57 3.22 4.90
CA ILE A 24 -1.93 3.85 3.74
C ILE A 24 -1.58 2.79 2.69
N GLY A 25 -1.01 1.66 3.13
CA GLY A 25 -0.68 0.54 2.25
C GLY A 25 -1.90 0.02 1.49
N PHE A 26 -3.02 -0.16 2.18
CA PHE A 26 -4.28 -0.54 1.55
C PHE A 26 -4.74 0.52 0.53
N ILE A 27 -4.76 1.80 0.90
CA ILE A 27 -5.21 2.85 -0.03
C ILE A 27 -4.34 2.85 -1.29
N ARG A 28 -3.02 2.81 -1.17
CA ARG A 28 -2.08 2.79 -2.30
C ARG A 28 -2.23 1.56 -3.18
N ALA A 29 -2.41 0.39 -2.56
CA ALA A 29 -2.55 -0.87 -3.30
C ALA A 29 -3.89 -1.01 -4.04
N TYR A 30 -4.95 -0.43 -3.52
CA TYR A 30 -6.31 -0.65 -4.03
C TYR A 30 -6.93 0.56 -4.74
N TYR A 31 -6.37 1.76 -4.53
CA TYR A 31 -6.89 2.99 -5.14
C TYR A 31 -5.81 3.71 -5.95
N ILE A 32 -6.24 4.41 -6.98
CA ILE A 32 -5.44 5.42 -7.67
C ILE A 32 -5.92 6.76 -7.15
N MET A 33 -5.14 7.38 -6.25
CA MET A 33 -5.45 8.65 -5.58
C MET A 33 -4.25 9.58 -5.62
N GLU A 34 -4.50 10.87 -5.59
CA GLU A 34 -3.52 11.90 -5.30
C GLU A 34 -3.34 11.98 -3.79
N GLU A 35 -2.10 12.05 -3.34
CA GLU A 35 -1.73 12.29 -1.95
C GLU A 35 -1.40 13.76 -1.77
N LEU A 36 -2.19 14.47 -0.99
CA LEU A 36 -1.98 15.87 -0.65
C LEU A 36 -1.51 15.95 0.80
N TRP A 37 -0.20 16.10 0.98
CA TRP A 37 0.44 16.30 2.27
C TRP A 37 0.64 17.78 2.53
N ASP A 38 0.21 18.29 3.69
CA ASP A 38 0.32 19.72 4.05
C ASP A 38 1.71 20.14 4.56
N GLY A 39 2.63 19.18 4.65
CA GLY A 39 3.98 19.40 5.16
C GLY A 39 4.11 19.33 6.69
N LYS A 40 3.01 19.06 7.43
CA LYS A 40 2.98 19.04 8.89
C LYS A 40 2.34 17.78 9.45
N GLU A 41 1.04 17.63 9.31
CA GLU A 41 0.29 16.57 9.98
C GLU A 41 -0.92 16.04 9.20
N THR A 42 -1.32 16.68 8.08
CA THR A 42 -2.53 16.28 7.35
C THR A 42 -2.19 15.65 6.01
N LEU A 43 -2.65 14.42 5.82
CA LEU A 43 -2.58 13.70 4.56
C LEU A 43 -3.99 13.45 4.02
N LYS A 44 -4.26 13.94 2.81
CA LYS A 44 -5.55 13.77 2.15
C LYS A 44 -5.40 12.91 0.90
N PHE A 45 -6.23 11.88 0.79
CA PHE A 45 -6.36 11.07 -0.41
C PHE A 45 -7.53 11.57 -1.25
N ARG A 46 -7.25 12.04 -2.47
CA ARG A 46 -8.22 12.70 -3.33
C ARG A 46 -8.09 12.25 -4.79
N ARG A 47 -9.19 12.24 -5.52
CA ARG A 47 -9.20 12.07 -6.99
C ARG A 47 -10.37 12.83 -7.61
N SER A 48 -10.10 13.59 -8.67
CA SER A 48 -11.13 14.33 -9.44
C SER A 48 -12.07 15.15 -8.54
N GLY A 49 -11.49 15.87 -7.59
CA GLY A 49 -12.25 16.73 -6.67
C GLY A 49 -12.89 16.00 -5.48
N LYS A 50 -12.96 14.66 -5.47
CA LYS A 50 -13.59 13.88 -4.40
C LYS A 50 -12.54 13.31 -3.44
N THR A 51 -12.72 13.53 -2.15
CA THR A 51 -11.87 13.01 -1.08
C THR A 51 -12.35 11.62 -0.65
N LEU A 52 -11.42 10.66 -0.57
CA LEU A 52 -11.67 9.35 0.03
C LEU A 52 -11.61 9.46 1.55
N VAL A 53 -10.50 9.98 2.07
CA VAL A 53 -10.23 10.17 3.49
C VAL A 53 -9.24 11.31 3.68
N THR A 54 -9.34 12.00 4.81
CA THR A 54 -8.32 12.91 5.32
C THR A 54 -7.81 12.37 6.64
N LEU A 55 -6.49 12.23 6.76
CA LEU A 55 -5.82 11.72 7.96
C LEU A 55 -5.07 12.88 8.62
N CYS A 56 -5.28 13.08 9.92
CA CYS A 56 -4.60 14.10 10.70
C CYS A 56 -3.79 13.43 11.82
N VAL A 57 -2.48 13.55 11.76
CA VAL A 57 -1.53 12.96 12.73
C VAL A 57 -1.55 13.76 14.02
N GLN A 58 -1.73 13.06 15.14
CA GLN A 58 -1.70 13.61 16.49
C GLN A 58 -0.72 12.80 17.35
N GLU A 59 -0.51 13.21 18.58
CA GLU A 59 0.34 12.46 19.50
C GLU A 59 -0.30 11.11 19.81
N ARG A 60 0.42 10.01 19.52
CA ARG A 60 0.02 8.60 19.72
C ARG A 60 -1.26 8.13 19.05
N ARG A 61 -1.83 8.91 18.15
CA ARG A 61 -3.01 8.58 17.35
C ARG A 61 -3.07 9.39 16.07
N PHE A 62 -3.94 9.01 15.17
CA PHE A 62 -4.35 9.87 14.07
C PHE A 62 -5.88 9.88 13.96
N ASN A 63 -6.41 10.98 13.45
CA ASN A 63 -7.84 11.10 13.17
C ASN A 63 -8.09 10.86 11.68
N ALA A 64 -9.07 10.02 11.37
CA ALA A 64 -9.52 9.74 10.01
C ALA A 64 -10.88 10.37 9.76
N LEU A 65 -10.92 11.43 8.96
CA LEU A 65 -12.18 12.04 8.53
C LEU A 65 -12.69 11.30 7.29
N VAL A 66 -13.83 10.62 7.47
CA VAL A 66 -14.61 9.96 6.42
C VAL A 66 -15.97 10.63 6.33
N ILE A 67 -16.38 11.06 5.12
CA ILE A 67 -17.65 11.74 4.90
C ILE A 67 -18.56 10.83 4.08
N PHE A 68 -19.69 10.42 4.63
CA PHE A 68 -20.70 9.61 3.94
C PHE A 68 -21.82 10.47 3.36
N GLY A 69 -21.99 10.44 2.05
CA GLY A 69 -23.18 10.95 1.38
C GLY A 69 -24.40 10.05 1.65
N LYS A 70 -25.51 10.32 0.99
CA LYS A 70 -26.76 9.59 1.21
C LYS A 70 -26.62 8.09 0.91
N VAL A 71 -26.05 7.76 -0.25
CA VAL A 71 -25.89 6.36 -0.71
C VAL A 71 -24.94 5.58 0.20
N GLU A 72 -23.83 6.20 0.60
CA GLU A 72 -22.87 5.55 1.49
C GLU A 72 -23.47 5.28 2.88
N ARG A 73 -24.36 6.14 3.37
CA ARG A 73 -25.09 5.91 4.62
C ARG A 73 -26.06 4.73 4.49
N GLU A 74 -26.83 4.66 3.40
CA GLU A 74 -27.72 3.54 3.12
C GLU A 74 -26.95 2.22 3.04
N ASN A 75 -25.80 2.23 2.36
CA ASN A 75 -24.91 1.06 2.28
C ASN A 75 -24.35 0.66 3.66
N PHE A 76 -23.93 1.62 4.48
CA PHE A 76 -23.43 1.36 5.83
C PHE A 76 -24.52 0.72 6.69
N GLU A 77 -25.72 1.28 6.70
CA GLU A 77 -26.84 0.74 7.49
C GLU A 77 -27.19 -0.71 7.09
N SER A 78 -27.03 -1.06 5.82
CA SER A 78 -27.31 -2.43 5.34
C SER A 78 -26.30 -3.47 5.81
N VAL A 79 -25.12 -3.04 6.27
CA VAL A 79 -24.03 -3.93 6.74
C VAL A 79 -23.54 -3.56 8.14
N ARG A 80 -24.29 -2.73 8.86
CA ARG A 80 -23.92 -2.15 10.15
C ARG A 80 -23.49 -3.21 11.17
N ASP A 81 -24.17 -4.34 11.19
CA ASP A 81 -23.91 -5.44 12.12
C ASP A 81 -22.52 -6.08 11.95
N ASN A 82 -21.82 -5.76 10.86
CA ASN A 82 -20.45 -6.20 10.63
C ASN A 82 -19.39 -5.29 11.30
N PHE A 83 -19.82 -4.20 11.92
CA PHE A 83 -18.95 -3.23 12.58
C PHE A 83 -19.09 -3.28 14.10
N SER A 84 -17.99 -3.00 14.78
CA SER A 84 -17.98 -2.89 16.24
C SER A 84 -18.78 -1.69 16.74
N ASP A 85 -19.15 -1.73 18.02
CA ASP A 85 -19.78 -0.59 18.71
C ASP A 85 -18.92 0.67 18.63
N TYR A 86 -17.60 0.53 18.54
CA TYR A 86 -16.67 1.64 18.35
C TYR A 86 -16.98 2.42 17.07
N ILE A 87 -17.00 1.77 15.94
CA ILE A 87 -17.31 2.39 14.64
C ILE A 87 -18.76 2.87 14.59
N CYS A 88 -19.71 2.05 15.08
CA CYS A 88 -21.12 2.42 15.13
C CYS A 88 -21.34 3.69 15.96
N SER A 89 -20.65 3.85 17.09
CA SER A 89 -20.74 5.05 17.92
C SER A 89 -20.26 6.33 17.19
N TYR A 90 -19.16 6.23 16.42
CA TYR A 90 -18.73 7.36 15.58
C TYR A 90 -19.78 7.71 14.53
N TYR A 91 -20.37 6.71 13.89
CA TYR A 91 -21.42 6.95 12.92
C TYR A 91 -22.65 7.61 13.56
N ASP A 92 -23.15 7.09 14.67
CA ASP A 92 -24.36 7.59 15.32
C ASP A 92 -24.19 9.02 15.85
N ASN A 93 -23.07 9.30 16.51
CA ASN A 93 -22.77 10.59 17.12
C ASN A 93 -22.29 11.66 16.12
N SER A 94 -22.03 11.27 14.87
CA SER A 94 -21.54 12.19 13.85
C SER A 94 -22.64 13.07 13.30
N ARG A 95 -22.32 14.35 13.12
CA ARG A 95 -23.25 15.32 12.54
C ARG A 95 -23.37 15.15 11.02
N THR A 96 -24.61 15.25 10.55
CA THR A 96 -24.90 15.31 9.10
C THR A 96 -25.00 16.75 8.66
N TYR A 97 -24.17 17.13 7.68
CA TYR A 97 -24.19 18.42 7.01
C TYR A 97 -24.81 18.27 5.60
N HIS A 98 -24.91 19.38 4.85
CA HIS A 98 -25.48 19.38 3.49
C HIS A 98 -24.72 18.46 2.51
N ASP A 99 -23.41 18.27 2.72
CA ASP A 99 -22.51 17.46 1.90
C ASP A 99 -22.29 16.03 2.42
N GLY A 100 -22.85 15.71 3.59
CA GLY A 100 -22.80 14.37 4.15
C GLY A 100 -22.62 14.30 5.66
N LYS A 101 -22.52 13.07 6.16
CA LYS A 101 -22.23 12.74 7.56
C LYS A 101 -20.73 12.67 7.78
N TRP A 102 -20.20 13.51 8.66
CA TRP A 102 -18.78 13.68 8.90
C TRP A 102 -18.34 12.87 10.13
N MET A 103 -17.62 11.80 9.87
CA MET A 103 -17.09 10.93 10.92
C MET A 103 -15.60 11.23 11.14
N PHE A 104 -15.27 11.73 12.33
CA PHE A 104 -13.90 11.98 12.77
C PHE A 104 -13.46 10.82 13.66
N ILE A 105 -12.95 9.76 13.07
CA ILE A 105 -12.63 8.51 13.74
C ILE A 105 -11.19 8.58 14.26
N ASP A 106 -11.01 8.50 15.58
CA ASP A 106 -9.68 8.38 16.17
C ASP A 106 -9.13 6.97 15.97
N VAL A 107 -7.87 6.87 15.62
CA VAL A 107 -7.18 5.58 15.42
C VAL A 107 -5.91 5.58 16.22
N ASP A 108 -5.79 4.65 17.14
CA ASP A 108 -4.62 4.37 17.96
C ASP A 108 -4.10 2.94 17.74
N GLY A 109 -3.15 2.51 18.56
CA GLY A 109 -2.58 1.16 18.49
C GLY A 109 -3.57 0.02 18.81
N ASN A 110 -4.71 0.32 19.47
CA ASN A 110 -5.73 -0.66 19.83
C ASN A 110 -6.90 -0.69 18.84
N THR A 111 -6.98 0.30 17.97
CA THR A 111 -8.09 0.42 17.01
C THR A 111 -7.99 -0.64 15.92
N ASN A 112 -9.10 -1.35 15.66
CA ASN A 112 -9.18 -2.27 14.53
C ASN A 112 -9.25 -1.51 13.20
N VAL A 113 -8.10 -1.28 12.58
CA VAL A 113 -8.00 -0.54 11.32
C VAL A 113 -8.67 -1.24 10.13
N ASP A 114 -8.95 -2.56 10.24
CA ASP A 114 -9.68 -3.28 9.19
C ASP A 114 -11.11 -2.76 9.02
N GLU A 115 -11.76 -2.36 10.11
CA GLU A 115 -13.09 -1.75 10.04
C GLU A 115 -13.06 -0.38 9.34
N LEU A 116 -12.01 0.41 9.58
CA LEU A 116 -11.82 1.67 8.83
C LEU A 116 -11.60 1.40 7.33
N ILE A 117 -10.85 0.35 6.98
CA ILE A 117 -10.69 -0.10 5.59
C ILE A 117 -12.05 -0.48 4.96
N GLU A 118 -12.92 -1.19 5.70
CA GLU A 118 -14.28 -1.50 5.21
C GLU A 118 -15.12 -0.23 5.02
N LEU A 119 -15.04 0.76 5.93
CA LEU A 119 -15.68 2.07 5.71
C LEU A 119 -15.20 2.75 4.43
N LEU A 120 -13.90 2.69 4.12
CA LEU A 120 -13.38 3.25 2.88
C LEU A 120 -13.90 2.50 1.64
N LYS A 121 -14.13 1.19 1.72
CA LYS A 121 -14.76 0.41 0.63
C LYS A 121 -16.23 0.79 0.42
N ILE A 122 -16.96 1.08 1.51
CA ILE A 122 -18.33 1.64 1.45
C ILE A 122 -18.29 3.02 0.81
N LYS A 123 -17.37 3.89 1.25
CA LYS A 123 -17.19 5.25 0.72
C LYS A 123 -16.92 5.25 -0.78
N LYS A 124 -16.09 4.33 -1.24
CA LYS A 124 -15.71 4.21 -2.66
C LYS A 124 -15.17 2.83 -2.95
N LYS A 125 -15.73 2.18 -3.97
CA LYS A 125 -15.16 0.92 -4.46
C LYS A 125 -13.71 1.11 -4.91
N PRO A 126 -12.80 0.16 -4.60
CA PRO A 126 -11.45 0.15 -5.13
C PRO A 126 -11.42 0.35 -6.65
N ASN A 127 -10.54 1.23 -7.12
CA ASN A 127 -10.48 1.60 -8.53
C ASN A 127 -9.16 1.23 -9.23
N ARG A 128 -8.18 0.72 -8.49
CA ARG A 128 -6.99 0.11 -9.09
C ARG A 128 -7.38 -1.29 -9.58
N LYS A 129 -7.32 -1.49 -10.87
CA LYS A 129 -7.68 -2.77 -11.48
C LYS A 129 -6.81 -3.91 -10.94
N ILE A 130 -7.42 -5.06 -10.73
CA ILE A 130 -6.67 -6.30 -10.50
C ILE A 130 -6.02 -6.67 -11.85
N GLU A 131 -4.71 -6.80 -11.81
CA GLU A 131 -3.94 -7.14 -13.02
C GLU A 131 -4.22 -8.59 -13.41
N LYS A 132 -4.41 -8.82 -14.71
CA LYS A 132 -4.32 -10.19 -15.27
C LYS A 132 -2.84 -10.49 -15.41
N LEU A 133 -2.29 -11.22 -14.44
CA LEU A 133 -0.87 -11.54 -14.41
C LEU A 133 -0.60 -12.73 -15.32
N LYS A 134 0.45 -12.59 -16.12
CA LYS A 134 1.15 -13.72 -16.73
C LYS A 134 2.40 -13.98 -15.91
N GLU A 135 2.79 -15.24 -15.78
CA GLU A 135 3.99 -15.64 -15.01
C GLU A 135 5.26 -14.94 -15.51
N GLU A 136 5.37 -14.72 -16.81
CA GLU A 136 6.47 -13.98 -17.44
C GLU A 136 6.62 -12.53 -16.98
N HIS A 137 5.56 -11.94 -16.41
CA HIS A 137 5.54 -10.56 -15.95
C HIS A 137 6.03 -10.40 -14.51
N ILE A 138 6.02 -11.47 -13.73
CA ILE A 138 6.32 -11.41 -12.29
C ILE A 138 7.49 -12.32 -11.93
N GLY A 139 8.27 -11.88 -10.96
CA GLY A 139 9.28 -12.73 -10.32
C GLY A 139 8.65 -13.71 -9.33
N SER A 140 9.40 -14.70 -8.89
CA SER A 140 8.97 -15.67 -7.86
C SER A 140 8.48 -15.00 -6.57
N CYS A 141 8.94 -13.78 -6.27
CA CYS A 141 8.50 -12.94 -5.14
C CYS A 141 7.23 -12.12 -5.42
N GLY A 142 6.67 -12.17 -6.62
CA GLY A 142 5.48 -11.38 -7.00
C GLY A 142 5.77 -9.95 -7.47
N ASN A 143 7.01 -9.50 -7.48
CA ASN A 143 7.35 -8.19 -8.04
C ASN A 143 7.17 -8.17 -9.55
N ARG A 144 6.72 -7.02 -10.10
CA ARG A 144 6.51 -6.79 -11.54
C ARG A 144 7.86 -6.54 -12.25
N CYS A 145 8.52 -7.63 -12.63
CA CYS A 145 9.79 -7.56 -13.34
C CYS A 145 9.67 -6.86 -14.70
N ASP A 146 8.53 -6.97 -15.36
CA ASP A 146 8.22 -6.30 -16.63
C ASP A 146 8.09 -4.76 -16.49
N GLN A 147 7.83 -4.25 -15.29
CA GLN A 147 7.73 -2.81 -14.99
C GLN A 147 8.92 -2.27 -14.19
N CYS A 148 9.84 -3.14 -13.78
CA CYS A 148 10.96 -2.75 -12.94
C CYS A 148 11.96 -1.86 -13.70
N LEU A 149 12.24 -0.68 -13.18
CA LEU A 149 13.19 0.28 -13.78
C LEU A 149 14.63 -0.22 -13.79
N LEU A 150 14.97 -1.18 -12.92
CA LEU A 150 16.29 -1.78 -12.84
C LEU A 150 16.51 -2.92 -13.85
N ARG A 151 15.44 -3.41 -14.50
CA ARG A 151 15.56 -4.51 -15.45
C ARG A 151 16.15 -4.03 -16.76
N ALA A 152 17.20 -4.71 -17.22
CA ALA A 152 17.95 -4.35 -18.43
C ALA A 152 17.10 -4.19 -19.69
N THR A 153 16.02 -4.98 -19.82
CA THR A 153 15.12 -4.95 -20.98
C THR A 153 14.06 -3.84 -20.94
N ASN A 154 13.86 -3.18 -19.79
CA ASN A 154 12.79 -2.20 -19.62
C ASN A 154 13.24 -0.75 -19.84
N GLY A 155 14.47 -0.52 -20.19
CA GLY A 155 15.05 0.78 -20.47
C GLY A 155 16.55 0.81 -20.19
N GLY A 156 17.20 1.87 -20.64
CA GLY A 156 18.62 2.03 -20.50
C GLY A 156 19.06 2.55 -19.13
N ILE A 157 20.26 3.11 -19.10
CA ILE A 157 20.84 3.75 -17.93
C ILE A 157 19.94 4.86 -17.36
N GLU A 158 19.14 5.52 -18.20
CA GLU A 158 18.23 6.60 -17.81
C GLU A 158 17.21 6.14 -16.76
N ASN A 159 16.61 4.95 -16.91
CA ASN A 159 15.67 4.40 -15.96
C ASN A 159 16.36 4.03 -14.63
N ARG A 160 17.58 3.54 -14.68
CA ARG A 160 18.36 3.22 -13.48
C ARG A 160 18.77 4.47 -12.71
N VAL A 161 19.17 5.51 -13.43
CA VAL A 161 19.47 6.84 -12.84
C VAL A 161 18.19 7.44 -12.24
N LEU A 162 17.05 7.32 -12.93
CA LEU A 162 15.77 7.76 -12.39
C LEU A 162 15.43 7.01 -11.10
N PHE A 163 15.58 5.67 -11.08
CA PHE A 163 15.35 4.87 -9.88
C PHE A 163 16.27 5.31 -8.74
N THR A 164 17.57 5.44 -8.98
CA THR A 164 18.56 5.91 -8.00
C THR A 164 18.16 7.26 -7.40
N ASN A 165 17.78 8.22 -8.23
CA ASN A 165 17.46 9.58 -7.79
C ASN A 165 16.13 9.71 -7.05
N GLU A 166 15.16 8.86 -7.34
CA GLU A 166 13.82 8.93 -6.75
C GLU A 166 13.62 7.93 -5.61
N CYS A 167 14.25 6.77 -5.68
CA CYS A 167 14.07 5.69 -4.72
C CYS A 167 14.39 6.13 -3.29
N TYR A 168 15.52 6.83 -3.11
CA TYR A 168 15.92 7.30 -1.79
C TYR A 168 14.92 8.31 -1.18
N LYS A 169 14.20 9.07 -2.00
CA LYS A 169 13.15 10.00 -1.54
C LYS A 169 11.92 9.28 -1.02
N ILE A 170 11.76 8.02 -1.38
CA ILE A 170 10.58 7.21 -1.11
C ILE A 170 10.82 6.23 0.03
N TYR A 171 11.98 5.55 0.04
CA TYR A 171 12.24 4.38 0.88
C TYR A 171 13.27 4.58 1.98
N PHE A 172 14.20 5.52 1.81
CA PHE A 172 15.36 5.62 2.70
C PHE A 172 15.28 6.86 3.60
N SER A 173 15.76 6.71 4.82
CA SER A 173 15.92 7.85 5.72
C SER A 173 17.07 8.76 5.25
N PRO A 174 17.12 10.03 5.68
CA PRO A 174 18.19 10.95 5.33
C PRO A 174 19.59 10.47 5.75
N ASP A 175 19.63 9.66 6.81
CA ASP A 175 20.88 9.19 7.42
C ASP A 175 21.42 7.91 6.74
N GLU A 176 20.64 7.26 5.87
CA GLU A 176 21.09 6.10 5.10
C GLU A 176 21.85 6.54 3.86
N ALA A 177 22.98 5.90 3.62
CA ALA A 177 23.76 6.14 2.39
C ALA A 177 22.92 5.80 1.17
N LYS A 178 22.90 6.71 0.19
CA LYS A 178 22.24 6.45 -1.09
C LYS A 178 22.95 5.32 -1.82
N GLU A 179 22.23 4.25 -2.08
CA GLU A 179 22.70 3.22 -3.00
C GLU A 179 22.62 3.73 -4.44
N ASP A 180 23.70 3.52 -5.20
CA ASP A 180 23.73 3.84 -6.63
C ASP A 180 23.32 2.63 -7.45
N TYR A 181 22.13 2.67 -8.00
CA TYR A 181 21.59 1.62 -8.87
C TYR A 181 21.89 1.83 -10.34
N SER A 182 22.64 2.87 -10.72
CA SER A 182 22.92 3.20 -12.14
C SER A 182 23.63 2.07 -12.89
N ASN A 183 24.44 1.31 -12.18
CA ASN A 183 25.19 0.17 -12.72
C ASN A 183 24.50 -1.19 -12.55
N VAL A 184 23.31 -1.23 -11.95
CA VAL A 184 22.55 -2.47 -11.77
C VAL A 184 22.04 -2.96 -13.13
N ASN A 185 22.38 -4.18 -13.50
CA ASN A 185 21.93 -4.81 -14.73
C ASN A 185 21.07 -6.03 -14.40
N CYS A 186 19.84 -5.79 -13.95
CA CYS A 186 18.92 -6.84 -13.57
C CYS A 186 18.34 -7.53 -14.81
N THR A 187 18.55 -8.83 -14.92
CA THR A 187 18.01 -9.68 -16.01
C THR A 187 16.69 -10.38 -15.62
N GLY A 188 16.09 -9.99 -14.52
CA GLY A 188 14.94 -10.64 -13.90
C GLY A 188 15.37 -11.55 -12.75
N CYS A 189 14.62 -12.60 -12.47
CA CYS A 189 15.00 -13.57 -11.44
C CYS A 189 16.28 -14.32 -11.86
N TYR A 190 17.43 -13.80 -11.46
CA TYR A 190 18.77 -14.33 -11.79
C TYR A 190 19.15 -15.54 -10.93
N SER A 191 20.20 -16.25 -11.31
CA SER A 191 20.80 -17.31 -10.49
C SER A 191 21.40 -16.69 -9.22
N GLY A 192 21.14 -17.31 -8.06
CA GLY A 192 21.53 -16.79 -6.74
C GLY A 192 20.49 -15.89 -6.08
N CYS A 193 19.32 -15.69 -6.69
CA CYS A 193 18.19 -15.09 -6.00
C CYS A 193 17.60 -16.09 -5.01
N VAL A 194 17.83 -15.86 -3.71
CA VAL A 194 17.40 -16.76 -2.63
C VAL A 194 15.90 -17.08 -2.65
N VAL A 195 15.07 -16.16 -3.12
CA VAL A 195 13.62 -16.34 -3.23
C VAL A 195 13.28 -17.28 -4.38
N LYS A 196 13.84 -17.03 -5.56
CA LYS A 196 13.67 -17.90 -6.74
C LYS A 196 14.19 -19.31 -6.48
N ASP A 197 15.44 -19.40 -5.99
CA ASP A 197 16.09 -20.69 -5.78
C ASP A 197 15.33 -21.51 -4.72
N CYS A 198 14.79 -20.87 -3.67
CA CYS A 198 13.96 -21.52 -2.69
C CYS A 198 12.63 -22.00 -3.28
N ALA A 199 11.93 -21.17 -4.05
CA ALA A 199 10.66 -21.54 -4.68
C ALA A 199 10.86 -22.73 -5.65
N LYS A 200 11.84 -22.64 -6.54
CA LYS A 200 12.17 -23.69 -7.50
C LYS A 200 12.63 -24.99 -6.82
N GLY A 201 13.41 -24.91 -5.75
CA GLY A 201 13.84 -26.07 -4.96
C GLY A 201 12.68 -26.79 -4.29
N LYS A 202 11.55 -26.12 -4.10
CA LYS A 202 10.28 -26.68 -3.59
C LYS A 202 9.27 -27.03 -4.70
N GLY A 203 9.66 -26.92 -5.97
CA GLY A 203 8.82 -27.24 -7.12
C GLY A 203 7.78 -26.15 -7.47
N HIS A 204 7.98 -24.92 -7.00
CA HIS A 204 7.07 -23.80 -7.27
C HIS A 204 7.67 -22.76 -8.20
N ASP A 205 6.83 -22.13 -9.03
CA ASP A 205 7.20 -20.95 -9.83
C ASP A 205 7.10 -19.66 -9.01
N LEU A 206 6.12 -19.59 -8.13
CA LEU A 206 5.81 -18.42 -7.30
C LEU A 206 5.80 -18.79 -5.83
N CYS A 207 6.33 -17.92 -4.97
CA CYS A 207 6.33 -18.13 -3.52
C CYS A 207 4.94 -18.28 -2.91
N VAL A 208 3.90 -17.65 -3.50
CA VAL A 208 2.52 -17.75 -3.02
C VAL A 208 1.94 -19.17 -3.11
N GLN A 209 2.56 -20.05 -3.91
CA GLN A 209 2.17 -21.46 -4.06
C GLN A 209 2.75 -22.34 -2.94
N CYS A 210 3.72 -21.82 -2.18
CA CYS A 210 4.38 -22.54 -1.09
C CYS A 210 3.53 -22.50 0.17
N GLU A 211 3.45 -23.62 0.89
CA GLU A 211 2.74 -23.74 2.19
C GLU A 211 3.35 -22.85 3.29
N ASP A 212 4.66 -22.59 3.23
CA ASP A 212 5.32 -21.66 4.16
C ASP A 212 5.13 -20.17 3.83
N TYR A 213 4.35 -19.84 2.80
CA TYR A 213 4.13 -18.45 2.43
C TYR A 213 3.18 -17.73 3.41
N PRO A 214 3.52 -16.50 3.87
CA PRO A 214 4.76 -15.76 3.65
C PRO A 214 5.86 -16.16 4.64
N CYS A 215 7.05 -16.48 4.14
CA CYS A 215 8.23 -16.75 4.95
C CYS A 215 9.19 -15.55 5.00
N GLU A 216 10.20 -15.59 5.88
CA GLU A 216 11.18 -14.50 6.03
C GLU A 216 11.91 -14.15 4.72
N LYS A 217 12.28 -15.17 3.92
CA LYS A 217 13.01 -14.95 2.66
C LYS A 217 12.23 -14.08 1.68
N VAL A 218 10.93 -14.36 1.50
CA VAL A 218 10.12 -13.57 0.56
C VAL A 218 9.70 -12.24 1.19
N SER A 219 9.45 -12.21 2.49
CA SER A 219 9.11 -10.98 3.21
C SER A 219 10.23 -9.94 3.17
N GLY A 220 11.49 -10.38 3.17
CA GLY A 220 12.66 -9.50 3.08
C GLY A 220 12.81 -8.76 1.74
N VAL A 221 12.11 -9.19 0.68
CA VAL A 221 12.15 -8.54 -0.64
C VAL A 221 10.87 -7.78 -0.98
N PHE A 222 9.90 -7.72 -0.07
CA PHE A 222 8.69 -6.97 -0.30
C PHE A 222 8.86 -5.48 0.00
N THR A 223 8.37 -4.66 -0.90
CA THR A 223 8.07 -3.27 -0.59
C THR A 223 6.71 -3.18 0.05
N TYR A 224 6.64 -2.52 1.20
CA TYR A 224 5.39 -2.26 1.89
C TYR A 224 4.93 -0.84 1.57
N PRO A 225 3.85 -0.66 0.78
CA PRO A 225 3.46 0.66 0.31
C PRO A 225 3.09 1.63 1.43
N GLY A 226 2.72 1.13 2.61
CA GLY A 226 2.46 1.93 3.80
C GLY A 226 3.71 2.47 4.49
N LYS A 227 4.88 1.84 4.28
CA LYS A 227 6.18 2.23 4.86
C LYS A 227 6.97 3.20 3.99
N CYS A 228 6.38 3.71 2.95
CA CYS A 228 6.98 4.74 2.10
C CYS A 228 6.59 6.12 2.58
N ASN A 229 7.39 7.12 2.19
CA ASN A 229 7.11 8.54 2.48
C ASN A 229 5.69 8.95 2.03
N VAL A 230 5.20 10.06 2.54
CA VAL A 230 3.86 10.59 2.22
C VAL A 230 3.91 11.72 1.19
N GLY A 231 2.77 12.03 0.59
CA GLY A 231 2.66 13.06 -0.44
C GLY A 231 3.26 12.64 -1.78
N LEU A 232 3.30 11.33 -2.05
CA LEU A 232 3.81 10.79 -3.30
C LEU A 232 2.83 11.06 -4.45
N THR A 233 3.37 11.45 -5.59
CA THR A 233 2.59 11.56 -6.82
C THR A 233 2.15 10.18 -7.31
N THR A 234 1.04 10.12 -8.03
CA THR A 234 0.57 8.87 -8.66
C THR A 234 1.65 8.25 -9.54
N LYS A 235 2.44 9.08 -10.25
CA LYS A 235 3.56 8.63 -11.08
C LYS A 235 4.66 7.96 -10.25
N GLN A 236 5.03 8.54 -9.11
CA GLN A 236 6.03 7.93 -8.21
C GLN A 236 5.51 6.60 -7.64
N LEU A 237 4.25 6.56 -7.22
CA LEU A 237 3.63 5.32 -6.75
C LEU A 237 3.64 4.23 -7.84
N ASP A 238 3.19 4.55 -9.04
CA ASP A 238 3.06 3.57 -10.13
C ASP A 238 4.41 3.07 -10.67
N LEU A 239 5.46 3.89 -10.62
CA LEU A 239 6.79 3.51 -11.13
C LEU A 239 7.70 2.90 -10.06
N LEU A 240 7.61 3.36 -8.81
CA LEU A 240 8.64 3.10 -7.81
C LEU A 240 8.13 2.33 -6.58
N VAL A 241 6.82 2.20 -6.40
CA VAL A 241 6.23 1.51 -5.25
C VAL A 241 5.44 0.29 -5.70
N ILE A 242 4.42 0.49 -6.51
CA ILE A 242 3.47 -0.56 -6.88
C ILE A 242 4.11 -1.77 -7.59
N PRO A 243 5.10 -1.61 -8.49
CA PRO A 243 5.77 -2.75 -9.10
C PRO A 243 6.45 -3.70 -8.10
N TYR A 244 6.85 -3.18 -6.94
CA TYR A 244 7.59 -3.93 -5.91
C TYR A 244 6.71 -4.41 -4.75
N CYS A 245 5.40 -4.19 -4.80
CA CYS A 245 4.43 -4.66 -3.80
C CYS A 245 3.99 -6.10 -4.10
N GLY A 246 4.93 -7.04 -4.02
CA GLY A 246 4.67 -8.45 -4.33
C GLY A 246 3.64 -9.09 -3.40
N LYS A 247 3.67 -8.75 -2.10
CA LYS A 247 2.72 -9.26 -1.09
C LYS A 247 1.28 -8.89 -1.46
N GLU A 248 1.00 -7.60 -1.60
CA GLU A 248 -0.34 -7.10 -1.91
C GLU A 248 -0.84 -7.65 -3.26
N ARG A 249 0.07 -7.84 -4.21
CA ARG A 249 -0.26 -8.47 -5.50
C ARG A 249 -0.65 -9.92 -5.32
N PHE A 250 0.09 -10.70 -4.57
CA PHE A 250 -0.24 -12.09 -4.29
C PHE A 250 -1.56 -12.21 -3.55
N GLU A 251 -1.82 -11.39 -2.55
CA GLU A 251 -3.09 -11.38 -1.82
C GLU A 251 -4.28 -11.08 -2.74
N ARG A 252 -4.14 -10.13 -3.66
CA ARG A 252 -5.19 -9.76 -4.62
C ARG A 252 -5.41 -10.79 -5.73
N CYS A 253 -4.35 -11.47 -6.14
CA CYS A 253 -4.35 -12.37 -7.30
C CYS A 253 -4.32 -13.85 -6.91
N LYS A 254 -4.29 -14.18 -5.62
CA LYS A 254 -4.14 -15.56 -5.11
C LYS A 254 -5.07 -16.55 -5.80
N ALA A 255 -6.34 -16.20 -5.96
CA ALA A 255 -7.33 -17.05 -6.62
C ALA A 255 -7.05 -17.29 -8.11
N GLN A 256 -6.28 -16.41 -8.78
CA GLN A 256 -5.89 -16.56 -10.18
C GLN A 256 -4.59 -17.39 -10.30
N LEU A 257 -3.67 -17.22 -9.34
CA LEU A 257 -2.34 -17.82 -9.35
C LEU A 257 -2.35 -19.27 -8.86
N CYS A 258 -3.29 -19.63 -7.97
CA CYS A 258 -3.41 -21.00 -7.45
C CYS A 258 -4.23 -21.93 -8.36
N LYS A 259 -5.03 -21.39 -9.30
CA LYS A 259 -5.82 -22.22 -10.23
C LYS A 259 -5.00 -22.90 -11.34
N ASN A 260 -3.78 -22.43 -11.58
CA ASN A 260 -2.90 -23.00 -12.62
C ASN A 260 -1.95 -24.09 -12.09
N GLY A 261 -2.02 -24.42 -10.79
CA GLY A 261 -1.17 -25.41 -10.13
C GLY A 261 -1.84 -26.75 -9.78
N ASP A 262 -3.14 -26.87 -9.98
CA ASP A 262 -3.88 -28.12 -9.79
C ASP A 262 -4.19 -28.79 -11.15
N MET A 263 -3.16 -29.37 -11.75
CA MET A 263 -3.30 -30.43 -12.76
C MET A 263 -2.11 -31.37 -12.69
#